data_c590ce80fe5fa90f8d4806ee3f47c5d1
#
_entry.id   c590ce80fe5fa90f8d4806ee3f47c5d1
#
_cell.length_a   1.000
_cell.length_b   1.000
_cell.length_c   1.000
_cell.angle_alpha   90.00
_cell.angle_beta   90.00
_cell.angle_gamma   90.00
#
_symmetry.space_group_name_H-M   'P 1'
#
loop_
_entity.id
_entity.type
_entity.pdbx_description
1 polymer ?
#
loop_
_entity_poly.entity_id
_entity_poly.type
_entity_poly.pdbx_seq_one_letter_code
_entity_poly.pdbx_strand_id
1 'polypeptide(L)'
;MYKFLTKNGQALAFGLGVLITVIFLVTVLSGVGEFSALPEEEQDQTGIFNFGLGGAIALTIIAALALLAFGLFQIASDFKGSMKGIIGFGILLVIFFVSYSMASGEASPYIQGAINKFEEAGAVFTSNNLKFISGGISTAVALVVIAAIAFVFAEVRNLFK
;
A
#
# COMPACT_ATOMS: atom_id res chain seq x y z
N MET A 1 -28.55 -10.12 -5.09
CA MET A 1 -27.22 -9.87 -4.51
C MET A 1 -26.49 -8.69 -5.15
N TYR A 2 -26.34 -8.63 -6.49
CA TYR A 2 -25.64 -7.55 -7.19
C TYR A 2 -26.16 -6.15 -6.84
N LYS A 3 -27.48 -5.90 -6.91
CA LYS A 3 -28.11 -4.61 -6.56
C LYS A 3 -27.87 -4.20 -5.09
N PHE A 4 -27.76 -5.16 -4.18
CA PHE A 4 -27.50 -4.89 -2.76
C PHE A 4 -26.04 -4.48 -2.56
N LEU A 5 -25.11 -5.18 -3.18
CA LEU A 5 -23.67 -4.85 -3.13
C LEU A 5 -23.36 -3.51 -3.79
N THR A 6 -24.01 -3.20 -4.93
CA THR A 6 -23.82 -1.91 -5.60
C THR A 6 -24.35 -0.74 -4.77
N LYS A 7 -25.45 -0.94 -4.02
CA LYS A 7 -26.05 0.10 -3.19
C LYS A 7 -25.36 0.26 -1.83
N ASN A 8 -24.92 -0.85 -1.23
CA ASN A 8 -24.44 -0.88 0.17
C ASN A 8 -22.96 -1.29 0.29
N GLY A 9 -22.26 -1.51 -0.82
CA GLY A 9 -20.89 -2.02 -0.82
C GLY A 9 -19.91 -1.16 0.00
N GLN A 10 -20.04 0.16 -0.10
CA GLN A 10 -19.21 1.09 0.68
C GLN A 10 -19.49 0.97 2.19
N ALA A 11 -20.77 0.91 2.59
CA ALA A 11 -21.14 0.76 3.98
C ALA A 11 -20.73 -0.60 4.55
N LEU A 12 -20.81 -1.67 3.73
CA LEU A 12 -20.35 -3.01 4.12
C LEU A 12 -18.83 -3.06 4.30
N ALA A 13 -18.08 -2.49 3.35
CA ALA A 13 -16.61 -2.46 3.43
C ALA A 13 -16.14 -1.65 4.64
N PHE A 14 -16.73 -0.47 4.86
CA PHE A 14 -16.45 0.37 6.02
C PHE A 14 -16.84 -0.34 7.34
N GLY A 15 -18.03 -0.92 7.41
CA GLY A 15 -18.51 -1.65 8.58
C GLY A 15 -17.62 -2.85 8.93
N LEU A 16 -17.15 -3.60 7.92
CA LEU A 16 -16.22 -4.70 8.12
C LEU A 16 -14.88 -4.20 8.67
N GLY A 17 -14.35 -3.12 8.11
CA GLY A 17 -13.11 -2.51 8.59
C GLY A 17 -13.22 -2.03 10.04
N VAL A 18 -14.29 -1.33 10.39
CA VAL A 18 -14.57 -0.88 11.76
C VAL A 18 -14.68 -2.07 12.70
N LEU A 19 -15.40 -3.13 12.33
CA LEU A 19 -15.58 -4.33 13.15
C LEU A 19 -14.22 -5.00 13.45
N ILE A 20 -13.38 -5.19 12.45
CA ILE A 20 -12.03 -5.76 12.63
C ILE A 20 -11.19 -4.86 13.53
N THR A 21 -11.25 -3.54 13.33
CA THR A 21 -10.52 -2.57 14.16
C THR A 21 -10.97 -2.61 15.62
N VAL A 22 -12.27 -2.67 15.87
CA VAL A 22 -12.80 -2.74 17.23
C VAL A 22 -12.37 -4.03 17.93
N ILE A 23 -12.49 -5.18 17.25
CA ILE A 23 -12.05 -6.47 17.82
C ILE A 23 -10.55 -6.43 18.11
N PHE A 24 -9.73 -5.88 17.18
CA PHE A 24 -8.30 -5.71 17.38
C PHE A 24 -7.99 -4.85 18.61
N LEU A 25 -8.64 -3.68 18.74
CA LEU A 25 -8.43 -2.80 19.89
C LEU A 25 -8.79 -3.48 21.20
N VAL A 26 -9.91 -4.21 21.25
CA VAL A 26 -10.31 -4.97 22.44
C VAL A 26 -9.28 -6.03 22.79
N THR A 27 -8.76 -6.77 21.80
CA THR A 27 -7.73 -7.80 22.01
C THR A 27 -6.43 -7.19 22.54
N VAL A 28 -5.98 -6.08 21.96
CA VAL A 28 -4.75 -5.40 22.40
C VAL A 28 -4.94 -4.80 23.80
N LEU A 29 -6.03 -4.09 24.06
CA LEU A 29 -6.29 -3.48 25.37
C LEU A 29 -6.40 -4.51 26.50
N SER A 30 -6.95 -5.70 26.22
CA SER A 30 -7.02 -6.78 27.21
C SER A 30 -5.70 -7.49 27.45
N GLY A 31 -4.79 -7.50 26.48
CA GLY A 31 -3.48 -8.18 26.57
C GLY A 31 -2.28 -7.27 26.86
N VAL A 32 -2.46 -5.93 26.78
CA VAL A 32 -1.33 -4.99 26.87
C VAL A 32 -0.61 -5.02 28.24
N GLY A 33 -1.35 -5.33 29.31
CA GLY A 33 -0.75 -5.45 30.64
C GLY A 33 0.23 -6.62 30.77
N GLU A 34 -0.15 -7.78 30.23
CA GLU A 34 0.74 -8.95 30.18
C GLU A 34 1.91 -8.71 29.24
N PHE A 35 1.63 -8.16 28.06
CA PHE A 35 2.65 -7.81 27.07
C PHE A 35 3.74 -6.89 27.65
N SER A 36 3.35 -5.85 28.36
CA SER A 36 4.27 -4.87 28.94
C SER A 36 5.09 -5.43 30.12
N ALA A 37 4.65 -6.53 30.71
CA ALA A 37 5.35 -7.21 31.79
C ALA A 37 6.39 -8.23 31.28
N LEU A 38 6.35 -8.59 29.98
CA LEU A 38 7.31 -9.52 29.39
C LEU A 38 8.66 -8.84 29.10
N PRO A 39 9.75 -9.60 29.19
CA PRO A 39 11.06 -9.17 28.66
C PRO A 39 10.97 -8.85 27.16
N GLU A 40 11.76 -7.90 26.67
CA GLU A 40 11.75 -7.48 25.25
C GLU A 40 11.95 -8.67 24.28
N GLU A 41 12.76 -9.66 24.68
CA GLU A 41 13.04 -10.86 23.88
C GLU A 41 11.83 -11.80 23.71
N GLU A 42 10.86 -11.73 24.62
CA GLU A 42 9.65 -12.56 24.60
C GLU A 42 8.44 -11.82 23.99
N GLN A 43 8.49 -10.49 23.87
CA GLN A 43 7.41 -9.68 23.33
C GLN A 43 7.08 -10.02 21.88
N ASP A 44 8.08 -10.39 21.09
CA ASP A 44 7.93 -10.77 19.68
C ASP A 44 7.15 -12.09 19.50
N GLN A 45 7.09 -12.91 20.54
CA GLN A 45 6.39 -14.20 20.51
C GLN A 45 4.92 -14.12 20.91
N THR A 46 4.48 -12.94 21.37
CA THR A 46 3.08 -12.75 21.79
C THR A 46 2.14 -12.65 20.61
N GLY A 47 0.96 -13.25 20.75
CA GLY A 47 -0.07 -13.25 19.72
C GLY A 47 -1.04 -12.07 19.76
N ILE A 48 -0.87 -11.08 20.65
CA ILE A 48 -1.88 -10.02 20.87
C ILE A 48 -2.16 -9.16 19.61
N PHE A 49 -1.18 -9.02 18.74
CA PHE A 49 -1.29 -8.26 17.49
C PHE A 49 -1.70 -9.12 16.28
N ASN A 50 -1.65 -10.47 16.41
CA ASN A 50 -1.84 -11.39 15.28
C ASN A 50 -3.20 -11.26 14.61
N PHE A 51 -4.26 -11.03 15.40
CA PHE A 51 -5.60 -10.84 14.85
C PHE A 51 -5.67 -9.58 13.97
N GLY A 52 -5.15 -8.46 14.46
CA GLY A 52 -5.15 -7.20 13.70
C GLY A 52 -4.27 -7.27 12.47
N LEU A 53 -3.06 -7.82 12.62
CA LEU A 53 -2.13 -8.00 11.51
C LEU A 53 -2.71 -8.93 10.44
N GLY A 54 -3.23 -10.09 10.83
CA GLY A 54 -3.89 -11.03 9.94
C GLY A 54 -5.12 -10.43 9.25
N GLY A 55 -5.95 -9.70 9.99
CA GLY A 55 -7.10 -8.98 9.46
C GLY A 55 -6.72 -7.90 8.46
N ALA A 56 -5.70 -7.10 8.75
CA ALA A 56 -5.19 -6.08 7.85
C ALA A 56 -4.62 -6.68 6.55
N ILE A 57 -3.83 -7.74 6.66
CA ILE A 57 -3.29 -8.46 5.50
C ILE A 57 -4.43 -9.03 4.65
N ALA A 58 -5.38 -9.72 5.27
CA ALA A 58 -6.53 -10.30 4.56
C ALA A 58 -7.36 -9.23 3.83
N LEU A 59 -7.68 -8.11 4.50
CA LEU A 59 -8.40 -7.00 3.88
C LEU A 59 -7.61 -6.38 2.72
N THR A 60 -6.30 -6.24 2.86
CA THR A 60 -5.43 -5.70 1.80
C THR A 60 -5.43 -6.62 0.57
N ILE A 61 -5.33 -7.93 0.77
CA ILE A 61 -5.38 -8.91 -0.32
C ILE A 61 -6.75 -8.86 -1.02
N ILE A 62 -7.84 -8.86 -0.24
CA ILE A 62 -9.21 -8.80 -0.79
C ILE A 62 -9.39 -7.50 -1.57
N ALA A 63 -8.95 -6.36 -1.03
CA ALA A 63 -9.05 -5.07 -1.70
C ALA A 63 -8.25 -5.04 -3.01
N ALA A 64 -7.03 -5.57 -3.01
CA ALA A 64 -6.20 -5.67 -4.21
C ALA A 64 -6.84 -6.55 -5.28
N LEU A 65 -7.34 -7.73 -4.90
CA LEU A 65 -8.04 -8.63 -5.82
C LEU A 65 -9.32 -8.00 -6.37
N ALA A 66 -10.10 -7.32 -5.52
CA ALA A 66 -11.32 -6.63 -5.94
C ALA A 66 -10.99 -5.49 -6.92
N LEU A 67 -9.96 -4.69 -6.64
CA LEU A 67 -9.52 -3.60 -7.51
C LEU A 67 -9.11 -4.12 -8.89
N LEU A 68 -8.34 -5.20 -8.93
CA LEU A 68 -7.95 -5.83 -10.20
C LEU A 68 -9.16 -6.37 -10.95
N ALA A 69 -10.04 -7.12 -10.27
CA ALA A 69 -11.22 -7.71 -10.89
C ALA A 69 -12.17 -6.65 -11.45
N PHE A 70 -12.49 -5.62 -10.66
CA PHE A 70 -13.37 -4.54 -11.09
C PHE A 70 -12.73 -3.64 -12.15
N GLY A 71 -11.41 -3.39 -12.06
CA GLY A 71 -10.67 -2.66 -13.07
C GLY A 71 -10.71 -3.36 -14.44
N LEU A 72 -10.44 -4.67 -14.46
CA LEU A 72 -10.54 -5.47 -15.67
C LEU A 72 -11.97 -5.52 -16.22
N PHE A 73 -12.96 -5.69 -15.34
CA PHE A 73 -14.36 -5.66 -15.73
C PHE A 73 -14.76 -4.31 -16.34
N GLN A 74 -14.31 -3.21 -15.78
CA GLN A 74 -14.58 -1.86 -16.29
C GLN A 74 -13.97 -1.66 -17.67
N ILE A 75 -12.71 -2.09 -17.87
CA ILE A 75 -12.04 -2.04 -19.17
C ILE A 75 -12.80 -2.86 -20.23
N ALA A 76 -13.24 -4.07 -19.86
CA ALA A 76 -14.00 -4.93 -20.76
C ALA A 76 -15.39 -4.38 -21.09
N SER A 77 -16.05 -3.70 -20.14
CA SER A 77 -17.40 -3.16 -20.30
C SER A 77 -17.44 -1.82 -21.03
N ASP A 78 -16.45 -0.95 -20.78
CA ASP A 78 -16.34 0.37 -21.42
C ASP A 78 -14.87 0.71 -21.71
N PHE A 79 -14.38 0.17 -22.81
CA PHE A 79 -13.00 0.40 -23.25
C PHE A 79 -12.72 1.88 -23.55
N LYS A 80 -13.68 2.57 -24.20
CA LYS A 80 -13.49 3.99 -24.57
C LYS A 80 -13.45 4.89 -23.34
N GLY A 81 -14.32 4.68 -22.37
CA GLY A 81 -14.30 5.41 -21.10
C GLY A 81 -13.04 5.11 -20.27
N SER A 82 -12.54 3.88 -20.35
CA SER A 82 -11.34 3.44 -19.61
C SER A 82 -10.02 3.88 -20.25
N MET A 83 -10.03 4.39 -21.49
CA MET A 83 -8.82 4.73 -22.24
C MET A 83 -7.90 5.71 -21.49
N LYS A 84 -8.47 6.74 -20.85
CA LYS A 84 -7.68 7.71 -20.06
C LYS A 84 -6.97 7.04 -18.87
N GLY A 85 -7.66 6.11 -18.20
CA GLY A 85 -7.08 5.33 -17.10
C GLY A 85 -5.97 4.39 -17.59
N ILE A 86 -6.16 3.73 -18.73
CA ILE A 86 -5.17 2.85 -19.35
C ILE A 86 -3.91 3.63 -19.73
N ILE A 87 -4.07 4.81 -20.34
CA ILE A 87 -2.94 5.68 -20.70
C ILE A 87 -2.21 6.14 -19.43
N GLY A 88 -2.97 6.58 -18.40
CA GLY A 88 -2.38 6.99 -17.12
C GLY A 88 -1.60 5.85 -16.44
N PHE A 89 -2.15 4.64 -16.44
CA PHE A 89 -1.46 3.45 -15.93
C PHE A 89 -0.21 3.12 -16.75
N GLY A 90 -0.28 3.23 -18.08
CA GLY A 90 0.89 3.05 -18.96
C GLY A 90 2.00 4.04 -18.65
N ILE A 91 1.67 5.32 -18.45
CA ILE A 91 2.64 6.35 -18.05
C ILE A 91 3.27 6.01 -16.70
N LEU A 92 2.47 5.57 -15.72
CA LEU A 92 2.96 5.15 -14.41
C LEU A 92 3.96 4.00 -14.53
N LEU A 93 3.65 2.98 -15.35
CA LEU A 93 4.57 1.88 -15.60
C LEU A 93 5.88 2.36 -16.23
N VAL A 94 5.82 3.26 -17.20
CA VAL A 94 7.04 3.82 -17.82
C VAL A 94 7.89 4.55 -16.77
N ILE A 95 7.29 5.41 -15.94
CA ILE A 95 7.99 6.11 -14.87
C ILE A 95 8.61 5.10 -13.89
N PHE A 96 7.87 4.05 -13.52
CA PHE A 96 8.36 3.01 -12.63
C PHE A 96 9.56 2.27 -13.22
N PHE A 97 9.49 1.84 -14.48
CA PHE A 97 10.59 1.12 -15.11
C PHE A 97 11.84 1.99 -15.28
N VAL A 98 11.67 3.28 -15.58
CA VAL A 98 12.79 4.22 -15.62
C VAL A 98 13.40 4.37 -14.22
N SER A 99 12.58 4.61 -13.20
CA SER A 99 13.03 4.73 -11.80
C SER A 99 13.71 3.45 -11.32
N TYR A 100 13.16 2.28 -11.64
CA TYR A 100 13.74 0.98 -11.31
C TYR A 100 15.08 0.77 -12.01
N SER A 101 15.20 1.16 -13.28
CA SER A 101 16.43 1.06 -14.04
C SER A 101 17.56 1.92 -13.46
N MET A 102 17.21 3.09 -12.93
CA MET A 102 18.14 4.04 -12.30
C MET A 102 18.42 3.73 -10.83
N ALA A 103 17.59 2.88 -10.21
CA ALA A 103 17.69 2.57 -8.79
C ALA A 103 18.96 1.77 -8.48
N SER A 104 19.62 2.13 -7.37
CA SER A 104 20.72 1.34 -6.83
C SER A 104 20.19 0.07 -6.16
N GLY A 105 20.88 -1.05 -6.38
CA GLY A 105 20.65 -2.31 -5.65
C GLY A 105 21.43 -2.41 -4.35
N GLU A 106 22.08 -1.32 -3.93
CA GLU A 106 22.85 -1.24 -2.70
C GLU A 106 22.08 -0.46 -1.65
N ALA A 107 22.19 -0.91 -0.41
CA ALA A 107 21.58 -0.22 0.73
C ALA A 107 22.33 1.09 1.01
N SER A 108 21.60 2.18 1.12
CA SER A 108 22.17 3.43 1.61
C SER A 108 22.68 3.25 3.05
N PRO A 109 23.83 3.88 3.42
CA PRO A 109 24.35 3.81 4.78
C PRO A 109 23.32 4.16 5.88
N TYR A 110 22.35 5.03 5.56
CA TYR A 110 21.29 5.44 6.49
C TYR A 110 20.28 4.33 6.82
N ILE A 111 20.11 3.34 5.94
CA ILE A 111 19.15 2.25 6.13
C ILE A 111 19.83 0.91 6.44
N GLN A 112 21.17 0.86 6.38
CA GLN A 112 21.93 -0.37 6.61
C GLN A 112 21.64 -0.97 8.00
N GLY A 113 21.54 -0.13 9.02
CA GLY A 113 21.21 -0.60 10.38
C GLY A 113 19.81 -1.21 10.50
N ALA A 114 18.85 -0.69 9.72
CA ALA A 114 17.51 -1.28 9.67
C ALA A 114 17.52 -2.62 8.93
N ILE A 115 18.25 -2.71 7.80
CA ILE A 115 18.36 -3.95 7.03
C ILE A 115 18.99 -5.05 7.87
N ASN A 116 20.09 -4.76 8.59
CA ASN A 116 20.76 -5.74 9.44
C ASN A 116 19.81 -6.32 10.50
N LYS A 117 18.97 -5.49 11.13
CA LYS A 117 17.98 -5.95 12.09
C LYS A 117 16.95 -6.90 11.47
N PHE A 118 16.51 -6.62 10.24
CA PHE A 118 15.59 -7.51 9.52
C PHE A 118 16.27 -8.81 9.09
N GLU A 119 17.55 -8.77 8.71
CA GLU A 119 18.33 -9.96 8.37
C GLU A 119 18.57 -10.84 9.60
N GLU A 120 18.85 -10.25 10.76
CA GLU A 120 18.92 -10.95 12.06
C GLU A 120 17.59 -11.61 12.42
N ALA A 121 16.46 -11.01 12.03
CA ALA A 121 15.12 -11.58 12.18
C ALA A 121 14.76 -12.63 11.09
N GLY A 122 15.70 -13.00 10.21
CA GLY A 122 15.52 -14.02 9.18
C GLY A 122 15.00 -13.53 7.84
N ALA A 123 14.87 -12.22 7.64
CA ALA A 123 14.54 -11.66 6.32
C ALA A 123 15.80 -11.62 5.43
N VAL A 124 15.60 -11.87 4.12
CA VAL A 124 16.71 -11.79 3.15
C VAL A 124 16.45 -10.65 2.19
N PHE A 125 17.32 -9.63 2.20
CA PHE A 125 17.28 -8.53 1.24
C PHE A 125 18.23 -8.79 0.08
N THR A 126 17.67 -9.15 -1.07
CA THR A 126 18.45 -9.25 -2.31
C THR A 126 18.63 -7.87 -2.95
N SER A 127 19.68 -7.71 -3.77
CA SER A 127 19.89 -6.48 -4.56
C SER A 127 18.64 -6.11 -5.40
N ASN A 128 17.92 -7.10 -5.92
CA ASN A 128 16.68 -6.88 -6.66
C ASN A 128 15.56 -6.32 -5.78
N ASN A 129 15.44 -6.79 -4.53
CA ASN A 129 14.45 -6.27 -3.58
C ASN A 129 14.74 -4.81 -3.26
N LEU A 130 16.00 -4.47 -3.00
CA LEU A 130 16.43 -3.09 -2.73
C LEU A 130 16.18 -2.19 -3.94
N LYS A 131 16.48 -2.69 -5.14
CA LYS A 131 16.21 -1.99 -6.40
C LYS A 131 14.71 -1.73 -6.61
N PHE A 132 13.87 -2.72 -6.29
CA PHE A 132 12.42 -2.59 -6.40
C PHE A 132 11.86 -1.56 -5.42
N ILE A 133 12.30 -1.61 -4.17
CA ILE A 133 11.90 -0.65 -3.12
C ILE A 133 12.36 0.77 -3.50
N SER A 134 13.62 0.93 -3.86
CA SER A 134 14.19 2.23 -4.24
C SER A 134 13.53 2.80 -5.50
N GLY A 135 13.27 1.97 -6.50
CA GLY A 135 12.54 2.33 -7.72
C GLY A 135 11.10 2.75 -7.42
N GLY A 136 10.42 2.02 -6.51
CA GLY A 136 9.06 2.37 -6.06
C GLY A 136 9.02 3.72 -5.35
N ILE A 137 9.93 3.97 -4.42
CA ILE A 137 10.04 5.25 -3.71
C ILE A 137 10.34 6.39 -4.69
N SER A 138 11.31 6.20 -5.59
CA SER A 138 11.64 7.20 -6.61
C SER A 138 10.47 7.50 -7.54
N THR A 139 9.69 6.48 -7.90
CA THR A 139 8.46 6.64 -8.68
C THR A 139 7.43 7.49 -7.91
N ALA A 140 7.22 7.19 -6.63
CA ALA A 140 6.28 7.95 -5.81
C ALA A 140 6.69 9.43 -5.70
N VAL A 141 7.98 9.70 -5.49
CA VAL A 141 8.51 11.08 -5.44
C VAL A 141 8.34 11.78 -6.79
N ALA A 142 8.66 11.10 -7.90
CA ALA A 142 8.47 11.65 -9.24
C ALA A 142 7.00 12.00 -9.52
N LEU A 143 6.06 11.14 -9.13
CA LEU A 143 4.63 11.40 -9.29
C LEU A 143 4.16 12.61 -8.46
N VAL A 144 4.67 12.78 -7.23
CA VAL A 144 4.37 13.95 -6.40
C VAL A 144 4.86 15.23 -7.07
N VAL A 145 6.09 15.23 -7.61
CA VAL A 145 6.64 16.38 -8.34
C VAL A 145 5.81 16.69 -9.59
N ILE A 146 5.46 15.69 -10.38
CA ILE A 146 4.62 15.84 -11.57
C ILE A 146 3.24 16.40 -11.18
N ALA A 147 2.63 15.88 -10.11
CA ALA A 147 1.35 16.37 -9.63
C ALA A 147 1.41 17.84 -9.17
N ALA A 148 2.48 18.24 -8.47
CA ALA A 148 2.70 19.61 -8.05
C ALA A 148 2.85 20.56 -9.26
N ILE A 149 3.64 20.16 -10.26
CA ILE A 149 3.81 20.94 -11.50
C ILE A 149 2.47 21.06 -12.24
N ALA A 150 1.73 19.96 -12.38
CA ALA A 150 0.43 19.95 -13.04
C ALA A 150 -0.59 20.85 -12.32
N PHE A 151 -0.57 20.86 -10.99
CA PHE A 151 -1.41 21.73 -10.16
C PHE A 151 -1.09 23.21 -10.41
N VAL A 152 0.19 23.59 -10.33
CA VAL A 152 0.61 24.97 -10.60
C VAL A 152 0.21 25.41 -12.01
N PHE A 153 0.45 24.53 -13.01
CA PHE A 153 0.07 24.81 -14.39
C PHE A 153 -1.43 24.99 -14.57
N ALA A 154 -2.25 24.17 -13.88
CA ALA A 154 -3.70 24.28 -13.92
C ALA A 154 -4.18 25.61 -13.32
N GLU A 155 -3.59 26.05 -12.19
CA GLU A 155 -3.93 27.32 -11.55
C GLU A 155 -3.52 28.51 -12.43
N VAL A 156 -2.31 28.51 -12.97
CA VAL A 156 -1.85 29.54 -13.89
C VAL A 156 -2.80 29.66 -15.10
N ARG A 157 -3.16 28.53 -15.70
CA ARG A 157 -4.10 28.51 -16.83
C ARG A 157 -5.49 29.08 -16.46
N ASN A 158 -5.92 28.86 -15.21
CA ASN A 158 -7.21 29.33 -14.73
C ASN A 158 -7.22 30.86 -14.51
N LEU A 159 -6.06 31.46 -14.17
CA LEU A 159 -5.90 32.89 -14.03
C LEU A 159 -6.01 33.66 -15.36
N PHE A 160 -5.77 33.00 -16.49
CA PHE A 160 -5.83 33.61 -17.83
C PHE A 160 -7.10 33.25 -18.62
N LYS A 161 -8.09 32.64 -17.98
CA LYS A 161 -9.42 32.40 -18.54
C LYS A 161 -10.44 33.40 -18.00
#